data_6eb473b3d2726ba2730e497b2d02c780
#
_entry.id   6eb473b3d2726ba2730e497b2d02c780
#
_cell.length_a   1.000
_cell.length_b   1.000
_cell.length_c   1.000
_cell.angle_alpha   90.00
_cell.angle_beta   90.00
_cell.angle_gamma   90.00
#
_symmetry.space_group_name_H-M   'P 1'
#
loop_
_entity.id
_entity.type
_entity.pdbx_description
1 polymer ?
#
loop_
_entity_poly.entity_id
_entity_poly.type
_entity_poly.pdbx_seq_one_letter_code
_entity_poly.pdbx_strand_id
1 'polypeptide(L)'
;AGPNASDRTDTGTGAAGGIILTASHNPAEWNALKLLNEKGEFLSAADGNELLGIAESDDFEYAGLDEFGSYLHDDSWSQMHIEQVLSLDLVDVEAIRSAQFRVAVDCINSVGGVIVPGLLKALGVSKIIELNTTPDGHFAHNPEPLPQNLTDISSMVARFKADAGFVVDPDVDRLAIICEDGSMFGEEYTLVAVSDY
;
A
#
# COMPACT_ATOMS: atom_id res chain seq x y z
N ALA A 1 3.74 28.49 -9.11
CA ALA A 1 2.56 27.66 -8.91
C ALA A 1 2.84 26.37 -9.65
N GLY A 2 3.12 25.29 -8.92
CA GLY A 2 3.21 23.96 -9.49
C GLY A 2 1.81 23.45 -9.87
N PRO A 3 1.68 22.43 -10.75
CA PRO A 3 0.39 21.87 -11.13
C PRO A 3 -0.33 21.37 -9.87
N ASN A 4 -1.65 21.62 -9.81
CA ASN A 4 -2.50 21.15 -8.70
C ASN A 4 -2.45 19.63 -8.62
N ALA A 5 -2.56 19.08 -7.39
CA ALA A 5 -2.60 17.64 -7.16
C ALA A 5 -3.73 16.94 -7.95
N SER A 6 -4.84 17.63 -8.24
CA SER A 6 -5.92 17.16 -9.11
C SER A 6 -5.52 16.94 -10.56
N ASP A 7 -4.48 17.63 -11.05
CA ASP A 7 -4.01 17.48 -12.43
C ASP A 7 -3.05 16.27 -12.60
N ARG A 8 -2.67 15.62 -11.48
CA ARG A 8 -1.75 14.48 -11.49
C ARG A 8 -2.45 13.13 -11.30
N THR A 9 -3.74 13.13 -10.98
CA THR A 9 -4.59 11.92 -10.96
C THR A 9 -5.06 11.50 -12.36
N ASP A 10 -5.08 12.46 -13.30
CA ASP A 10 -5.03 12.10 -14.71
C ASP A 10 -3.56 11.76 -14.98
N THR A 11 -3.28 10.58 -15.45
CA THR A 11 -1.95 10.01 -15.74
C THR A 11 -1.06 10.93 -16.60
N GLY A 12 -1.00 12.22 -16.28
CA GLY A 12 -0.31 13.31 -16.97
C GLY A 12 1.20 13.11 -17.14
N THR A 13 1.68 11.91 -16.87
CA THR A 13 3.02 11.44 -17.23
C THR A 13 3.11 11.02 -18.70
N GLY A 14 1.97 10.85 -19.40
CA GLY A 14 1.94 10.30 -20.76
C GLY A 14 2.41 8.84 -20.82
N ALA A 15 2.34 8.11 -19.70
CA ALA A 15 2.69 6.70 -19.67
C ALA A 15 1.73 5.89 -20.53
N ALA A 16 2.26 4.99 -21.38
CA ALA A 16 1.46 4.11 -22.21
C ALA A 16 0.84 2.94 -21.44
N GLY A 17 1.31 2.69 -20.22
CA GLY A 17 0.82 1.64 -19.34
C GLY A 17 1.67 1.53 -18.09
N GLY A 18 1.30 0.61 -17.21
CA GLY A 18 1.99 0.37 -15.94
C GLY A 18 2.11 -1.10 -15.60
N ILE A 19 3.10 -1.43 -14.80
CA ILE A 19 3.32 -2.78 -14.26
C ILE A 19 3.55 -2.69 -12.76
N ILE A 20 2.72 -3.40 -11.98
CA ILE A 20 2.89 -3.54 -10.54
C ILE A 20 3.38 -4.97 -10.27
N LEU A 21 4.51 -5.08 -9.56
CA LEU A 21 5.08 -6.36 -9.14
C LEU A 21 4.52 -6.73 -7.77
N THR A 22 3.54 -7.64 -7.73
CA THR A 22 2.94 -8.09 -6.48
C THR A 22 2.23 -9.42 -6.66
N ALA A 23 2.27 -10.28 -5.67
CA ALA A 23 1.44 -11.46 -5.56
C ALA A 23 0.36 -11.30 -4.46
N SER A 24 0.03 -10.04 -4.10
CA SER A 24 -0.92 -9.71 -3.04
C SER A 24 -0.52 -10.40 -1.73
N HIS A 25 -1.46 -11.03 -1.06
CA HIS A 25 -1.27 -11.76 0.21
C HIS A 25 -0.85 -13.23 0.05
N ASN A 26 -0.43 -13.64 -1.15
CA ASN A 26 0.09 -14.99 -1.36
C ASN A 26 1.45 -15.19 -0.66
N PRO A 27 1.82 -16.44 -0.31
CA PRO A 27 3.14 -16.74 0.24
C PRO A 27 4.29 -16.24 -0.64
N ALA A 28 5.47 -16.06 -0.03
CA ALA A 28 6.63 -15.39 -0.63
C ALA A 28 7.16 -16.05 -1.92
N GLU A 29 6.86 -17.32 -2.16
CA GLU A 29 7.23 -18.04 -3.40
C GLU A 29 6.37 -17.66 -4.61
N TRP A 30 5.27 -16.95 -4.41
CA TRP A 30 4.42 -16.46 -5.48
C TRP A 30 4.88 -15.09 -5.97
N ASN A 31 4.80 -14.91 -7.28
CA ASN A 31 5.07 -13.62 -7.92
C ASN A 31 4.09 -13.41 -9.07
N ALA A 32 3.68 -12.16 -9.30
CA ALA A 32 2.74 -11.81 -10.34
C ALA A 32 2.97 -10.39 -10.86
N LEU A 33 2.38 -10.11 -12.02
CA LEU A 33 2.32 -8.80 -12.64
C LEU A 33 0.87 -8.33 -12.70
N LYS A 34 0.56 -7.20 -12.09
CA LYS A 34 -0.69 -6.48 -12.34
C LYS A 34 -0.41 -5.46 -13.44
N LEU A 35 -1.09 -5.57 -14.57
CA LEU A 35 -0.85 -4.74 -15.75
C LEU A 35 -1.92 -3.65 -15.86
N LEU A 36 -1.48 -2.44 -16.14
CA LEU A 36 -2.33 -1.25 -16.24
C LEU A 36 -2.28 -0.68 -17.65
N ASN A 37 -3.39 -0.11 -18.10
CA ASN A 37 -3.49 0.64 -19.36
C ASN A 37 -2.98 2.09 -19.18
N GLU A 38 -3.08 2.90 -20.22
CA GLU A 38 -2.67 4.29 -20.24
C GLU A 38 -3.45 5.21 -19.28
N LYS A 39 -4.60 4.73 -18.78
CA LYS A 39 -5.42 5.45 -17.77
C LYS A 39 -5.09 5.05 -16.34
N GLY A 40 -4.18 4.10 -16.14
CA GLY A 40 -3.88 3.54 -14.82
C GLY A 40 -4.92 2.54 -14.32
N GLU A 41 -5.80 2.03 -15.19
CA GLU A 41 -6.78 1.00 -14.89
C GLU A 41 -6.22 -0.39 -15.19
N PHE A 42 -6.69 -1.43 -14.49
CA PHE A 42 -6.35 -2.79 -14.86
C PHE A 42 -6.80 -3.12 -16.29
N LEU A 43 -5.99 -3.90 -17.00
CA LEU A 43 -6.35 -4.38 -18.34
C LEU A 43 -7.70 -5.10 -18.29
N SER A 44 -8.54 -4.82 -19.29
CA SER A 44 -9.76 -5.60 -19.49
C SER A 44 -9.42 -7.04 -19.93
N ALA A 45 -10.41 -7.95 -19.88
CA ALA A 45 -10.22 -9.30 -20.37
C ALA A 45 -9.88 -9.32 -21.88
N ALA A 46 -10.38 -8.36 -22.66
CA ALA A 46 -10.06 -8.23 -24.08
C ALA A 46 -8.59 -7.83 -24.28
N ASP A 47 -8.12 -6.78 -23.59
CA ASP A 47 -6.74 -6.31 -23.66
C ASP A 47 -5.76 -7.39 -23.18
N GLY A 48 -6.10 -8.10 -22.10
CA GLY A 48 -5.31 -9.21 -21.59
C GLY A 48 -5.17 -10.36 -22.59
N ASN A 49 -6.26 -10.72 -23.29
CA ASN A 49 -6.21 -11.74 -24.34
C ASN A 49 -5.39 -11.30 -25.54
N GLU A 50 -5.47 -10.03 -25.94
CA GLU A 50 -4.66 -9.47 -27.02
C GLU A 50 -3.17 -9.52 -26.65
N LEU A 51 -2.82 -9.08 -25.44
CA LEU A 51 -1.45 -9.14 -24.93
C LEU A 51 -0.89 -10.57 -24.92
N LEU A 52 -1.68 -11.54 -24.45
CA LEU A 52 -1.29 -12.96 -24.46
C LEU A 52 -1.10 -13.47 -25.89
N GLY A 53 -1.98 -13.09 -26.82
CA GLY A 53 -1.84 -13.44 -28.23
C GLY A 53 -0.55 -12.91 -28.86
N ILE A 54 -0.18 -11.65 -28.57
CA ILE A 54 1.10 -11.06 -28.99
C ILE A 54 2.28 -11.83 -28.39
N ALA A 55 2.23 -12.10 -27.08
CA ALA A 55 3.30 -12.83 -26.40
C ALA A 55 3.48 -14.27 -26.92
N GLU A 56 2.40 -14.97 -27.24
CA GLU A 56 2.42 -16.34 -27.78
C GLU A 56 2.89 -16.40 -29.24
N SER A 57 2.54 -15.37 -30.02
CA SER A 57 2.94 -15.31 -31.45
C SER A 57 4.37 -14.85 -31.65
N ASP A 58 5.02 -14.28 -30.60
CA ASP A 58 6.32 -13.61 -30.69
C ASP A 58 6.35 -12.50 -31.76
N ASP A 59 5.18 -11.89 -32.01
CA ASP A 59 4.97 -10.87 -33.06
C ASP A 59 5.23 -9.46 -32.52
N PHE A 60 6.49 -9.22 -32.17
CA PHE A 60 6.98 -7.90 -31.74
C PHE A 60 8.44 -7.69 -32.16
N GLU A 61 8.78 -6.46 -32.46
CA GLU A 61 10.13 -6.08 -32.84
C GLU A 61 10.88 -5.41 -31.67
N TYR A 62 12.10 -5.82 -31.42
CA TYR A 62 12.98 -5.17 -30.45
C TYR A 62 13.59 -3.91 -31.04
N ALA A 63 13.70 -2.86 -30.21
CA ALA A 63 14.38 -1.64 -30.59
C ALA A 63 15.86 -1.90 -30.96
N GLY A 64 16.37 -1.14 -31.93
CA GLY A 64 17.78 -1.11 -32.25
C GLY A 64 18.61 -0.44 -31.14
N LEU A 65 19.93 -0.61 -31.19
CA LEU A 65 20.87 -0.07 -30.18
C LEU A 65 20.74 1.45 -29.99
N ASP A 66 20.42 2.17 -31.05
CA ASP A 66 20.28 3.63 -31.04
C ASP A 66 18.87 4.10 -30.64
N GLU A 67 17.94 3.18 -30.39
CA GLU A 67 16.54 3.43 -30.09
C GLU A 67 16.15 3.06 -28.65
N PHE A 68 17.13 2.70 -27.81
CA PHE A 68 16.84 2.40 -26.41
C PHE A 68 16.26 3.62 -25.69
N GLY A 69 15.20 3.37 -24.94
CA GLY A 69 14.62 4.37 -24.03
C GLY A 69 15.56 4.69 -22.85
N SER A 70 15.20 5.70 -22.09
CA SER A 70 15.89 6.05 -20.85
C SER A 70 15.16 5.45 -19.65
N TYR A 71 15.95 5.11 -18.61
CA TYR A 71 15.40 4.75 -17.31
C TYR A 71 15.39 5.99 -16.41
N LEU A 72 14.25 6.25 -15.79
CA LEU A 72 14.07 7.31 -14.79
C LEU A 72 13.60 6.67 -13.49
N HIS A 73 14.18 7.08 -12.38
CA HIS A 73 13.73 6.72 -11.04
C HIS A 73 13.03 7.93 -10.42
N ASP A 74 11.85 7.69 -9.84
CA ASP A 74 11.08 8.72 -9.13
C ASP A 74 10.53 8.14 -7.83
N ASP A 75 11.02 8.62 -6.70
CA ASP A 75 10.62 8.23 -5.35
C ASP A 75 9.68 9.25 -4.68
N SER A 76 9.24 10.27 -5.41
CA SER A 76 8.37 11.33 -4.90
C SER A 76 6.93 10.87 -4.63
N TRP A 77 6.51 9.75 -5.19
CA TRP A 77 5.12 9.28 -5.15
C TRP A 77 4.61 8.97 -3.75
N SER A 78 5.46 8.42 -2.87
CA SER A 78 5.09 8.13 -1.48
C SER A 78 4.72 9.42 -0.73
N GLN A 79 5.52 10.47 -0.88
CA GLN A 79 5.26 11.75 -0.25
C GLN A 79 3.99 12.41 -0.83
N MET A 80 3.82 12.35 -2.13
CA MET A 80 2.62 12.88 -2.81
C MET A 80 1.35 12.17 -2.34
N HIS A 81 1.39 10.84 -2.19
CA HIS A 81 0.26 10.08 -1.66
C HIS A 81 -0.09 10.50 -0.23
N ILE A 82 0.92 10.64 0.65
CA ILE A 82 0.71 11.15 2.02
C ILE A 82 0.03 12.53 1.98
N GLU A 83 0.52 13.46 1.17
CA GLU A 83 -0.06 14.79 1.05
C GLU A 83 -1.52 14.75 0.56
N GLN A 84 -1.85 13.87 -0.39
CA GLN A 84 -3.21 13.65 -0.85
C GLN A 84 -4.12 13.13 0.27
N VAL A 85 -3.66 12.14 1.04
CA VAL A 85 -4.42 11.61 2.19
C VAL A 85 -4.68 12.71 3.22
N LEU A 86 -3.65 13.51 3.57
CA LEU A 86 -3.80 14.62 4.52
C LEU A 86 -4.74 15.72 4.03
N SER A 87 -4.96 15.83 2.73
CA SER A 87 -5.84 16.83 2.11
C SER A 87 -7.31 16.41 2.02
N LEU A 88 -7.64 15.17 2.39
CA LEU A 88 -9.03 14.71 2.38
C LEU A 88 -9.85 15.42 3.46
N ASP A 89 -11.05 15.87 3.11
CA ASP A 89 -11.95 16.59 4.03
C ASP A 89 -12.31 15.78 5.29
N LEU A 90 -12.28 14.45 5.19
CA LEU A 90 -12.56 13.52 6.30
C LEU A 90 -11.34 13.30 7.22
N VAL A 91 -10.16 13.79 6.88
CA VAL A 91 -8.94 13.59 7.67
C VAL A 91 -8.66 14.81 8.54
N ASP A 92 -9.07 14.76 9.81
CA ASP A 92 -8.80 15.82 10.78
C ASP A 92 -7.43 15.58 11.48
N VAL A 93 -6.37 16.10 10.85
CA VAL A 93 -5.00 15.98 11.36
C VAL A 93 -4.84 16.63 12.75
N GLU A 94 -5.55 17.73 13.04
CA GLU A 94 -5.45 18.41 14.32
C GLU A 94 -6.14 17.61 15.43
N ALA A 95 -7.26 16.97 15.17
CA ALA A 95 -7.91 16.05 16.09
C ALA A 95 -7.00 14.85 16.39
N ILE A 96 -6.41 14.22 15.36
CA ILE A 96 -5.48 13.09 15.52
C ILE A 96 -4.26 13.50 16.37
N ARG A 97 -3.64 14.63 16.06
CA ARG A 97 -2.49 15.16 16.80
C ARG A 97 -2.83 15.47 18.24
N SER A 98 -3.98 16.08 18.48
CA SER A 98 -4.44 16.44 19.83
C SER A 98 -4.76 15.23 20.70
N ALA A 99 -5.22 14.14 20.10
CA ALA A 99 -5.52 12.89 20.79
C ALA A 99 -4.28 12.16 21.31
N GLN A 100 -3.08 12.50 20.80
CA GLN A 100 -1.80 11.92 21.23
C GLN A 100 -1.76 10.39 21.12
N PHE A 101 -2.34 9.85 20.08
CA PHE A 101 -2.42 8.40 19.83
C PHE A 101 -1.06 7.71 19.87
N ARG A 102 -1.09 6.50 20.38
CA ARG A 102 0.00 5.52 20.37
C ARG A 102 -0.46 4.37 19.49
N VAL A 103 0.20 4.13 18.36
CA VAL A 103 -0.21 3.17 17.36
C VAL A 103 0.87 2.12 17.18
N ALA A 104 0.49 0.85 17.16
CA ALA A 104 1.34 -0.24 16.68
C ALA A 104 1.06 -0.48 15.19
N VAL A 105 2.09 -0.79 14.41
CA VAL A 105 1.95 -1.10 13.00
C VAL A 105 2.79 -2.32 12.63
N ASP A 106 2.22 -3.23 11.86
CA ASP A 106 2.91 -4.37 11.27
C ASP A 106 2.80 -4.29 9.74
N CYS A 107 3.95 -4.23 9.06
CA CYS A 107 4.06 -4.09 7.61
C CYS A 107 4.63 -5.36 6.95
N ILE A 108 4.70 -6.47 7.69
CA ILE A 108 5.14 -7.79 7.19
C ILE A 108 6.47 -7.82 6.42
N ASN A 109 7.36 -6.88 6.68
CA ASN A 109 8.62 -6.68 5.95
C ASN A 109 8.42 -6.46 4.43
N SER A 110 7.34 -5.77 4.07
CA SER A 110 7.02 -5.43 2.68
C SER A 110 6.86 -3.91 2.49
N VAL A 111 6.28 -3.51 1.36
CA VAL A 111 6.20 -2.11 0.93
C VAL A 111 5.47 -1.19 1.93
N GLY A 112 4.59 -1.74 2.77
CA GLY A 112 3.97 -0.99 3.87
C GLY A 112 4.98 -0.30 4.78
N GLY A 113 6.16 -0.91 5.01
CA GLY A 113 7.23 -0.31 5.79
C GLY A 113 7.82 0.97 5.20
N VAL A 114 7.66 1.19 3.89
CA VAL A 114 8.12 2.41 3.20
C VAL A 114 7.18 3.58 3.47
N ILE A 115 5.88 3.34 3.52
CA ILE A 115 4.88 4.42 3.52
C ILE A 115 4.14 4.57 4.85
N VAL A 116 3.71 3.48 5.50
CA VAL A 116 2.79 3.54 6.64
C VAL A 116 3.37 4.28 7.85
N PRO A 117 4.63 4.06 8.27
CA PRO A 117 5.22 4.83 9.36
C PRO A 117 5.30 6.34 9.05
N GLY A 118 5.62 6.68 7.81
CA GLY A 118 5.66 8.06 7.31
C GLY A 118 4.28 8.73 7.35
N LEU A 119 3.25 8.04 6.91
CA LEU A 119 1.86 8.49 6.95
C LEU A 119 1.39 8.72 8.39
N LEU A 120 1.59 7.76 9.29
CA LEU A 120 1.21 7.90 10.71
C LEU A 120 1.91 9.09 11.38
N LYS A 121 3.19 9.31 11.06
CA LYS A 121 3.93 10.48 11.54
C LYS A 121 3.36 11.79 10.98
N ALA A 122 3.03 11.84 9.72
CA ALA A 122 2.43 13.02 9.07
C ALA A 122 1.04 13.34 9.63
N LEU A 123 0.24 12.34 9.95
CA LEU A 123 -1.03 12.44 10.66
C LEU A 123 -0.89 12.97 12.10
N GLY A 124 0.33 12.97 12.67
CA GLY A 124 0.56 13.49 14.01
C GLY A 124 0.43 12.45 15.13
N VAL A 125 0.52 11.16 14.79
CA VAL A 125 0.56 10.09 15.80
C VAL A 125 1.75 10.32 16.74
N SER A 126 1.50 10.34 18.05
CA SER A 126 2.50 10.71 19.05
C SER A 126 3.58 9.65 19.27
N LYS A 127 3.21 8.37 19.12
CA LYS A 127 4.11 7.23 19.25
C LYS A 127 3.73 6.12 18.29
N ILE A 128 4.68 5.72 17.46
CA ILE A 128 4.56 4.59 16.54
C ILE A 128 5.41 3.45 17.10
N ILE A 129 4.82 2.26 17.21
CA ILE A 129 5.46 1.01 17.64
C ILE A 129 5.52 0.14 16.37
N GLU A 130 6.70 0.05 15.79
CA GLU A 130 6.91 -0.59 14.51
C GLU A 130 7.25 -2.07 14.65
N LEU A 131 6.54 -2.92 13.88
CA LEU A 131 6.83 -4.32 13.66
C LEU A 131 7.05 -4.56 12.17
N ASN A 132 8.05 -5.37 11.82
CA ASN A 132 8.22 -5.89 10.47
C ASN A 132 8.15 -4.78 9.40
N THR A 133 8.81 -3.64 9.64
CA THR A 133 8.79 -2.48 8.75
C THR A 133 9.99 -2.39 7.82
N THR A 134 10.89 -3.39 7.82
CA THR A 134 12.02 -3.46 6.88
C THR A 134 11.57 -4.10 5.57
N PRO A 135 11.53 -3.37 4.44
CA PRO A 135 10.95 -3.87 3.19
C PRO A 135 11.94 -4.78 2.45
N ASP A 136 12.35 -5.88 3.07
CA ASP A 136 13.29 -6.84 2.51
C ASP A 136 12.63 -8.06 1.85
N GLY A 137 11.29 -8.14 1.92
CA GLY A 137 10.50 -9.23 1.35
C GLY A 137 10.56 -10.55 2.12
N HIS A 138 11.26 -10.58 3.27
CA HIS A 138 11.26 -11.76 4.15
C HIS A 138 10.09 -11.65 5.12
N PHE A 139 8.93 -12.14 4.70
CA PHE A 139 7.70 -12.06 5.50
C PHE A 139 7.89 -12.71 6.86
N ALA A 140 7.62 -11.95 7.92
CA ALA A 140 7.80 -12.39 9.30
C ALA A 140 6.75 -13.42 9.75
N HIS A 141 5.59 -13.42 9.11
CA HIS A 141 4.48 -14.36 9.32
C HIS A 141 3.75 -14.60 7.99
N ASN A 142 2.70 -15.43 8.00
CA ASN A 142 1.85 -15.59 6.81
C ASN A 142 1.26 -14.22 6.41
N PRO A 143 1.37 -13.83 5.13
CA PRO A 143 0.97 -12.49 4.67
C PRO A 143 -0.52 -12.20 4.73
N GLU A 144 -1.36 -13.21 4.85
CA GLU A 144 -2.79 -13.00 5.02
C GLU A 144 -3.09 -12.52 6.44
N PRO A 145 -3.75 -11.34 6.63
CA PRO A 145 -3.94 -10.72 7.94
C PRO A 145 -5.08 -11.40 8.74
N LEU A 146 -4.96 -12.71 8.96
CA LEU A 146 -5.89 -13.50 9.77
C LEU A 146 -5.47 -13.52 11.25
N PRO A 147 -6.40 -13.70 12.20
CA PRO A 147 -6.12 -13.65 13.64
C PRO A 147 -4.96 -14.55 14.10
N GLN A 148 -4.82 -15.75 13.54
CA GLN A 148 -3.75 -16.68 13.87
C GLN A 148 -2.36 -16.19 13.43
N ASN A 149 -2.28 -15.29 12.46
CA ASN A 149 -1.03 -14.74 11.94
C ASN A 149 -0.62 -13.45 12.66
N LEU A 150 -1.49 -12.85 13.50
CA LEU A 150 -1.33 -11.51 14.07
C LEU A 150 -1.09 -11.51 15.58
N THR A 151 -0.63 -12.65 16.14
CA THR A 151 -0.41 -12.81 17.60
C THR A 151 0.63 -11.85 18.16
N ASP A 152 1.66 -11.51 17.40
CA ASP A 152 2.76 -10.67 17.84
C ASP A 152 2.31 -9.23 18.02
N ILE A 153 1.65 -8.64 17.02
CA ILE A 153 1.14 -7.27 17.13
C ILE A 153 0.03 -7.18 18.19
N SER A 154 -0.87 -8.17 18.30
CA SER A 154 -1.88 -8.22 19.35
C SER A 154 -1.25 -8.16 20.74
N SER A 155 -0.21 -8.95 20.97
CA SER A 155 0.56 -8.94 22.22
C SER A 155 1.27 -7.59 22.44
N MET A 156 1.79 -6.97 21.39
CA MET A 156 2.47 -5.68 21.46
C MET A 156 1.53 -4.53 21.76
N VAL A 157 0.35 -4.49 21.14
CA VAL A 157 -0.67 -3.47 21.42
C VAL A 157 -0.99 -3.47 22.91
N ALA A 158 -1.36 -4.61 23.49
CA ALA A 158 -1.66 -4.76 24.90
C ALA A 158 -0.46 -4.42 25.80
N ARG A 159 0.74 -4.95 25.48
CA ARG A 159 1.97 -4.76 26.28
C ARG A 159 2.42 -3.31 26.34
N PHE A 160 2.39 -2.61 25.21
CA PHE A 160 2.85 -1.22 25.09
C PHE A 160 1.73 -0.21 25.32
N LYS A 161 0.51 -0.68 25.58
CA LYS A 161 -0.69 0.14 25.76
C LYS A 161 -0.88 1.08 24.57
N ALA A 162 -0.82 0.52 23.38
CA ALA A 162 -1.18 1.24 22.17
C ALA A 162 -2.71 1.40 22.12
N ASP A 163 -3.18 2.51 21.56
CA ASP A 163 -4.60 2.80 21.43
C ASP A 163 -5.22 1.98 20.28
N ALA A 164 -4.39 1.63 19.30
CA ALA A 164 -4.77 0.73 18.20
C ALA A 164 -3.54 0.06 17.57
N GLY A 165 -3.76 -1.05 16.89
CA GLY A 165 -2.80 -1.68 16.00
C GLY A 165 -3.33 -1.72 14.57
N PHE A 166 -2.46 -1.47 13.60
CA PHE A 166 -2.76 -1.61 12.18
C PHE A 166 -1.82 -2.62 11.53
N VAL A 167 -2.39 -3.53 10.76
CA VAL A 167 -1.64 -4.54 10.01
C VAL A 167 -2.00 -4.41 8.55
N VAL A 168 -1.00 -4.30 7.71
CA VAL A 168 -1.18 -4.26 6.26
C VAL A 168 -0.57 -5.50 5.62
N ASP A 169 -1.16 -5.94 4.52
CA ASP A 169 -0.62 -7.02 3.71
C ASP A 169 0.53 -6.54 2.79
N PRO A 170 1.18 -7.43 2.02
CA PRO A 170 2.40 -7.05 1.29
C PRO A 170 2.26 -5.91 0.29
N ASP A 171 1.13 -5.73 -0.37
CA ASP A 171 0.87 -4.63 -1.31
C ASP A 171 -0.07 -3.53 -0.76
N VAL A 172 -0.39 -3.61 0.54
CA VAL A 172 -1.07 -2.56 1.33
C VAL A 172 -2.50 -2.28 0.84
N ASP A 173 -3.16 -3.25 0.22
CA ASP A 173 -4.56 -3.14 -0.19
C ASP A 173 -5.54 -3.73 0.84
N ARG A 174 -5.02 -4.39 1.90
CA ARG A 174 -5.78 -4.93 3.03
C ARG A 174 -5.33 -4.32 4.34
N LEU A 175 -6.29 -4.15 5.24
CA LEU A 175 -6.06 -3.62 6.58
C LEU A 175 -6.77 -4.47 7.63
N ALA A 176 -6.02 -4.97 8.61
CA ALA A 176 -6.58 -5.48 9.86
C ALA A 176 -6.32 -4.51 11.00
N ILE A 177 -7.30 -4.36 11.88
CA ILE A 177 -7.24 -3.46 13.04
C ILE A 177 -7.23 -4.29 14.33
N ILE A 178 -6.33 -3.95 15.24
CA ILE A 178 -6.22 -4.51 16.59
C ILE A 178 -6.70 -3.47 17.59
N CYS A 179 -7.62 -3.85 18.45
CA CYS A 179 -8.12 -3.00 19.54
C CYS A 179 -7.06 -2.84 20.65
N GLU A 180 -7.26 -1.87 21.53
CA GLU A 180 -6.35 -1.52 22.63
C GLU A 180 -6.09 -2.68 23.63
N ASP A 181 -7.00 -3.65 23.71
CA ASP A 181 -6.85 -4.86 24.53
C ASP A 181 -6.10 -6.00 23.84
N GLY A 182 -5.71 -5.81 22.57
CA GLY A 182 -5.07 -6.80 21.71
C GLY A 182 -6.03 -7.72 20.96
N SER A 183 -7.34 -7.53 21.09
CA SER A 183 -8.34 -8.28 20.31
C SER A 183 -8.43 -7.75 18.88
N MET A 184 -8.88 -8.62 17.96
CA MET A 184 -9.16 -8.19 16.59
C MET A 184 -10.44 -7.36 16.54
N PHE A 185 -10.40 -6.24 15.82
CA PHE A 185 -11.59 -5.41 15.57
C PHE A 185 -12.62 -6.15 14.68
N GLY A 186 -12.12 -6.98 13.77
CA GLY A 186 -12.94 -7.73 12.82
C GLY A 186 -12.93 -7.11 11.43
N GLU A 187 -12.70 -7.93 10.42
CA GLU A 187 -12.54 -7.48 9.03
C GLU A 187 -13.78 -6.76 8.50
N GLU A 188 -14.97 -7.30 8.80
CA GLU A 188 -16.26 -6.71 8.37
C GLU A 188 -16.51 -5.34 8.99
N TYR A 189 -16.03 -5.12 10.21
CA TYR A 189 -16.24 -3.86 10.94
C TYR A 189 -15.39 -2.71 10.43
N THR A 190 -14.25 -2.98 9.79
CA THR A 190 -13.42 -1.93 9.19
C THR A 190 -14.21 -1.13 8.16
N LEU A 191 -14.88 -1.82 7.24
CA LEU A 191 -15.72 -1.16 6.23
C LEU A 191 -16.90 -0.42 6.86
N VAL A 192 -17.55 -1.02 7.86
CA VAL A 192 -18.70 -0.41 8.56
C VAL A 192 -18.25 0.88 9.25
N ALA A 193 -17.14 0.86 10.00
CA ALA A 193 -16.63 2.03 10.70
C ALA A 193 -16.28 3.19 9.75
N VAL A 194 -15.62 2.88 8.62
CA VAL A 194 -15.28 3.90 7.62
C VAL A 194 -16.52 4.44 6.90
N SER A 195 -17.58 3.62 6.74
CA SER A 195 -18.81 4.05 6.07
C SER A 195 -19.73 4.88 6.97
N ASP A 196 -19.61 4.74 8.30
CA ASP A 196 -20.41 5.46 9.29
C ASP A 196 -19.80 6.83 9.65
N TYR A 197 -18.50 7.01 9.39
CA TYR A 197 -17.75 8.25 9.62
C TYR A 197 -17.99 9.27 8.51
#